data_5b8c2c6a938159d3dc084d96a014a490
#
_entry.id   5b8c2c6a938159d3dc084d96a014a490
#
_cell.length_a   1.000
_cell.length_b   1.000
_cell.length_c   1.000
_cell.angle_alpha   90.00
_cell.angle_beta   90.00
_cell.angle_gamma   90.00
#
_symmetry.space_group_name_H-M   'P 1'
#
loop_
_entity.id
_entity.type
_entity.pdbx_description
1 polymer ?
#
loop_
_entity_poly.entity_id
_entity_poly.type
_entity_poly.pdbx_seq_one_letter_code
_entity_poly.pdbx_strand_id
1 'polypeptide(L)'
;MKILYALQATGNGHISRANEILPYLKKLGEIDILLSGTQANIDLNFHITFRRIGLSFVFGKNGGVDYLQTIKKINSKQFIKEIKTIPVEKYDLIINDFEPLSAWACKIKNIPCISV
;
A
#
# COMPACT_ATOMS: atom_id res chain seq x y z
N MET A 1 -12.76 -0.08 16.48
CA MET A 1 -12.30 -0.80 15.27
C MET A 1 -10.92 -0.31 14.90
N LYS A 2 -10.05 -1.22 14.56
CA LYS A 2 -8.69 -0.90 14.12
C LYS A 2 -8.55 -1.16 12.63
N ILE A 3 -8.21 -0.13 11.86
CA ILE A 3 -8.23 -0.15 10.39
C ILE A 3 -6.81 0.05 9.85
N LEU A 4 -6.39 -0.79 8.94
CA LEU A 4 -5.19 -0.57 8.14
C LEU A 4 -5.60 -0.12 6.74
N TYR A 5 -5.15 1.07 6.35
CA TYR A 5 -5.34 1.58 4.99
C TYR A 5 -3.99 1.52 4.27
N ALA A 6 -3.89 0.68 3.27
CA ALA A 6 -2.65 0.47 2.53
C ALA A 6 -2.79 1.03 1.11
N LEU A 7 -1.84 1.87 0.71
CA LEU A 7 -1.87 2.48 -0.61
C LEU A 7 -0.49 2.47 -1.27
N GLN A 8 -0.51 2.42 -2.59
CA GLN A 8 0.69 2.45 -3.41
C GLN A 8 0.99 3.87 -3.85
N ALA A 9 2.22 4.33 -3.60
CA ALA A 9 2.69 5.64 -4.02
C ALA A 9 3.26 5.62 -5.45
N THR A 10 2.48 5.14 -6.40
CA THR A 10 2.89 5.04 -7.82
C THR A 10 2.50 6.28 -8.62
N GLY A 11 1.97 7.28 -7.97
CA GLY A 11 1.49 8.53 -8.55
C GLY A 11 0.65 9.23 -7.52
N ASN A 12 0.06 10.36 -7.90
CA ASN A 12 -0.64 11.19 -6.94
C ASN A 12 -2.12 10.80 -6.75
N GLY A 13 -2.68 9.98 -7.65
CA GLY A 13 -4.09 9.60 -7.63
C GLY A 13 -4.49 8.83 -6.37
N HIS A 14 -3.67 7.88 -5.94
CA HIS A 14 -3.94 7.09 -4.74
C HIS A 14 -3.89 7.93 -3.48
N ILE A 15 -2.95 8.87 -3.39
CA ILE A 15 -2.84 9.78 -2.26
C ILE A 15 -4.01 10.75 -2.20
N SER A 16 -4.42 11.31 -3.34
CA SER A 16 -5.60 12.19 -3.43
C SER A 16 -6.86 11.46 -2.99
N ARG A 17 -7.04 10.22 -3.43
CA ARG A 17 -8.18 9.39 -3.02
C ARG A 17 -8.15 9.13 -1.52
N ALA A 18 -6.98 8.78 -0.97
CA ALA A 18 -6.83 8.54 0.45
C ALA A 18 -7.20 9.78 1.28
N ASN A 19 -6.72 10.96 0.87
CA ASN A 19 -7.05 12.21 1.57
C ASN A 19 -8.56 12.50 1.60
N GLU A 20 -9.31 12.01 0.60
CA GLU A 20 -10.76 12.15 0.59
C GLU A 20 -11.49 11.09 1.43
N ILE A 21 -10.99 9.86 1.42
CA ILE A 21 -11.65 8.73 2.09
C ILE A 21 -11.35 8.66 3.59
N LEU A 22 -10.10 8.93 3.97
CA LEU A 22 -9.65 8.75 5.35
C LEU A 22 -10.45 9.53 6.40
N PRO A 23 -10.92 10.76 6.15
CA PRO A 23 -11.75 11.46 7.14
C PRO A 23 -13.03 10.69 7.51
N TYR A 24 -13.62 9.99 6.55
CA TYR A 24 -14.81 9.18 6.79
C TYR A 24 -14.47 7.90 7.56
N LEU A 25 -13.37 7.25 7.22
CA LEU A 25 -12.92 6.04 7.91
C LEU A 25 -12.52 6.33 9.36
N LYS A 26 -11.95 7.50 9.62
CA LYS A 26 -11.54 7.91 10.96
C LYS A 26 -12.72 7.96 11.95
N LYS A 27 -13.92 8.17 11.44
CA LYS A 27 -15.15 8.12 12.25
C LYS A 27 -15.51 6.71 12.72
N LEU A 28 -14.98 5.68 12.06
CA LEU A 28 -15.23 4.28 12.37
C LEU A 28 -14.28 3.71 13.41
N GLY A 29 -13.10 4.29 13.56
CA GLY A 29 -12.10 3.78 14.50
C GLY A 29 -10.70 4.34 14.27
N GLU A 30 -9.71 3.68 14.85
CA GLU A 30 -8.31 4.03 14.68
C GLU A 30 -7.80 3.59 13.31
N ILE A 31 -7.02 4.45 12.65
CA ILE A 31 -6.48 4.19 11.33
C ILE A 31 -4.95 4.21 11.38
N ASP A 32 -4.33 3.12 10.93
CA ASP A 32 -2.92 3.07 10.60
C ASP A 32 -2.78 3.05 9.09
N ILE A 33 -1.73 3.70 8.58
CA ILE A 33 -1.51 3.87 7.15
C ILE A 33 -0.21 3.19 6.74
N LEU A 34 -0.30 2.34 5.74
CA LEU A 34 0.85 1.76 5.05
C LEU A 34 1.00 2.44 3.70
N LEU A 35 2.11 3.13 3.50
CA LEU A 35 2.48 3.72 2.21
C LEU A 35 3.64 2.93 1.62
N SER A 36 3.45 2.40 0.42
CA SER A 36 4.41 1.60 -0.29
C SER A 36 4.83 2.31 -1.57
N GLY A 37 6.12 2.24 -1.91
CA GLY A 37 6.68 2.93 -3.07
C GLY A 37 7.21 4.32 -2.75
N THR A 38 7.80 4.97 -3.76
CA THR A 38 8.51 6.25 -3.57
C THR A 38 8.19 7.30 -4.63
N GLN A 39 7.16 7.09 -5.44
CA GLN A 39 6.91 7.89 -6.65
C GLN A 39 5.87 8.99 -6.49
N ALA A 40 5.28 9.14 -5.31
CA ALA A 40 4.27 10.18 -5.09
C ALA A 40 4.90 11.52 -4.73
N ASN A 41 4.37 12.60 -5.29
CA ASN A 41 4.81 13.96 -5.03
C ASN A 41 3.87 14.75 -4.12
N ILE A 42 2.69 14.21 -3.81
CA ILE A 42 1.71 14.85 -2.94
C ILE A 42 1.81 14.22 -1.55
N ASP A 43 1.87 15.08 -0.54
CA ASP A 43 1.88 14.61 0.84
C ASP A 43 0.49 14.15 1.28
N LEU A 44 0.48 13.05 2.02
CA LEU A 44 -0.72 12.58 2.68
C LEU A 44 -0.99 13.44 3.92
N ASN A 45 -2.24 13.84 4.13
CA ASN A 45 -2.65 14.67 5.27
C ASN A 45 -2.72 13.92 6.60
N PHE A 46 -2.33 12.65 6.61
CA PHE A 46 -2.40 11.78 7.77
C PHE A 46 -1.02 11.23 8.09
N HIS A 47 -0.79 10.89 9.35
CA HIS A 47 0.46 10.26 9.77
C HIS A 47 0.61 8.88 9.14
N ILE A 48 1.77 8.64 8.53
CA ILE A 48 2.09 7.34 7.91
C ILE A 48 2.71 6.43 8.96
N THR A 49 2.03 5.33 9.27
CA THR A 49 2.46 4.37 10.28
C THR A 49 3.57 3.47 9.74
N PHE A 50 3.42 2.99 8.51
CA PHE A 50 4.40 2.12 7.88
C PHE A 50 4.80 2.70 6.52
N ARG A 51 6.10 2.92 6.32
CA ARG A 51 6.67 3.22 5.01
C ARG A 51 7.45 2.01 4.54
N ARG A 52 7.20 1.56 3.31
CA ARG A 52 7.88 0.43 2.71
C ARG A 52 8.26 0.75 1.28
N ILE A 53 9.31 0.09 0.79
CA ILE A 53 9.73 0.23 -0.61
C ILE A 53 8.70 -0.43 -1.53
N GLY A 54 8.22 -1.62 -1.16
CA GLY A 54 7.22 -2.35 -1.92
C GLY A 54 7.69 -2.68 -3.33
N LEU A 55 6.74 -2.68 -4.26
CA LEU A 55 7.01 -2.79 -5.69
C LEU A 55 6.97 -1.41 -6.32
N SER A 56 8.08 -1.01 -6.94
CA SER A 56 8.14 0.22 -7.73
C SER A 56 7.93 -0.13 -9.20
N PHE A 57 6.84 0.36 -9.78
CA PHE A 57 6.56 0.12 -11.20
C PHE A 57 7.44 1.01 -12.07
N VAL A 58 7.97 0.42 -13.15
CA VAL A 58 8.75 1.16 -14.13
C VAL A 58 7.86 1.43 -15.33
N PHE A 59 7.74 2.71 -15.71
CA PHE A 59 6.97 3.11 -16.87
C PHE A 59 7.82 3.05 -18.13
N GLY A 60 7.27 2.46 -19.19
CA GLY A 60 7.91 2.37 -20.49
C GLY A 60 7.83 3.71 -21.26
N LYS A 61 8.43 3.73 -22.45
CA LYS A 61 8.52 4.93 -23.31
C LYS A 61 7.15 5.51 -23.69
N ASN A 62 6.10 4.68 -23.67
CA ASN A 62 4.75 5.08 -24.05
C ASN A 62 3.87 5.43 -22.83
N GLY A 63 4.47 5.62 -21.67
CA GLY A 63 3.75 5.93 -20.44
C GLY A 63 3.08 4.75 -19.75
N GLY A 64 3.14 3.55 -20.31
CA GLY A 64 2.64 2.33 -19.68
C GLY A 64 3.65 1.71 -18.73
N VAL A 65 3.18 0.80 -17.88
CA VAL A 65 4.06 0.06 -16.97
C VAL A 65 4.91 -0.92 -17.77
N ASP A 66 6.22 -0.85 -17.58
CA ASP A 66 7.16 -1.82 -18.16
C ASP A 66 7.30 -3.01 -17.22
N TYR A 67 6.57 -4.08 -17.52
CA TYR A 67 6.54 -5.27 -16.67
C TYR A 67 7.90 -5.97 -16.60
N LEU A 68 8.66 -5.99 -17.68
CA LEU A 68 10.00 -6.62 -17.67
C LEU A 68 10.97 -5.88 -16.77
N GLN A 69 10.98 -4.54 -16.85
CA GLN A 69 11.84 -3.73 -16.01
C GLN A 69 11.38 -3.78 -14.55
N THR A 70 10.07 -3.79 -14.31
CA THR A 70 9.52 -3.94 -12.98
C THR A 70 9.95 -5.27 -12.36
N ILE A 71 9.85 -6.37 -13.10
CA ILE A 71 10.28 -7.69 -12.62
C ILE A 71 11.79 -7.70 -12.31
N LYS A 72 12.60 -7.12 -13.17
CA LYS A 72 14.05 -7.06 -12.96
C LYS A 72 14.44 -6.27 -11.71
N LYS A 73 13.65 -5.27 -11.33
CA LYS A 73 13.90 -4.44 -10.15
C LYS A 73 13.36 -5.03 -8.85
N ILE A 74 12.57 -6.10 -8.91
CA ILE A 74 12.06 -6.74 -7.71
C ILE A 74 13.19 -7.43 -6.98
N ASN A 75 13.43 -6.99 -5.74
CA ASN A 75 14.27 -7.71 -4.81
C ASN A 75 13.36 -8.65 -4.00
N SER A 76 13.29 -9.92 -4.39
CA SER A 76 12.36 -10.88 -3.79
C SER A 76 12.63 -11.11 -2.31
N LYS A 77 13.89 -11.10 -1.87
CA LYS A 77 14.23 -11.24 -0.46
C LYS A 77 13.72 -10.06 0.36
N GLN A 78 13.92 -8.84 -0.15
CA GLN A 78 13.46 -7.63 0.50
C GLN A 78 11.92 -7.58 0.54
N PHE A 79 11.27 -7.97 -0.55
CA PHE A 79 9.82 -8.00 -0.65
C PHE A 79 9.21 -8.96 0.36
N ILE A 80 9.71 -10.18 0.45
CA ILE A 80 9.26 -11.18 1.42
C ILE A 80 9.48 -10.70 2.85
N LYS A 81 10.63 -10.10 3.13
CA LYS A 81 10.94 -9.54 4.44
C LYS A 81 9.96 -8.45 4.83
N GLU A 82 9.64 -7.54 3.91
CA GLU A 82 8.68 -6.46 4.13
C GLU A 82 7.27 -7.03 4.39
N ILE A 83 6.85 -8.04 3.62
CA ILE A 83 5.56 -8.70 3.84
C ILE A 83 5.44 -9.24 5.26
N LYS A 84 6.49 -9.88 5.77
CA LYS A 84 6.48 -10.47 7.11
C LYS A 84 6.42 -9.42 8.22
N THR A 85 6.85 -8.18 7.96
CA THR A 85 6.87 -7.13 8.97
C THR A 85 5.53 -6.41 9.13
N ILE A 86 4.56 -6.66 8.25
CA ILE A 86 3.26 -6.00 8.30
C ILE A 86 2.30 -6.81 9.17
N PRO A 87 1.88 -6.28 10.35
CA PRO A 87 1.06 -7.05 11.30
C PRO A 87 -0.43 -6.98 10.93
N VAL A 88 -0.80 -7.52 9.76
CA VAL A 88 -2.18 -7.45 9.25
C VAL A 88 -3.19 -8.12 10.19
N GLU A 89 -2.74 -9.11 10.96
CA GLU A 89 -3.59 -9.84 11.92
C GLU A 89 -4.05 -8.98 13.11
N LYS A 90 -3.44 -7.82 13.32
CA LYS A 90 -3.83 -6.91 14.40
C LYS A 90 -4.97 -5.98 14.05
N TYR A 91 -5.43 -5.99 12.81
CA TYR A 91 -6.44 -5.07 12.32
C TYR A 91 -7.78 -5.76 12.14
N ASP A 92 -8.85 -5.04 12.42
CA ASP A 92 -10.23 -5.50 12.23
C ASP A 92 -10.68 -5.35 10.77
N LEU A 93 -10.13 -4.35 10.08
CA LEU A 93 -10.44 -4.06 8.68
C LEU A 93 -9.17 -3.65 7.96
N ILE A 94 -8.94 -4.25 6.80
CA ILE A 94 -7.80 -3.90 5.94
C ILE A 94 -8.35 -3.44 4.60
N ILE A 95 -8.00 -2.22 4.22
CA ILE A 95 -8.39 -1.62 2.94
C ILE A 95 -7.12 -1.45 2.11
N ASN A 96 -7.16 -2.01 0.91
CA ASN A 96 -6.03 -2.02 -0.01
C ASN A 96 -6.34 -1.15 -1.24
N ASP A 97 -5.52 -0.15 -1.49
CA ASP A 97 -5.58 0.68 -2.68
C ASP A 97 -4.35 0.40 -3.55
N PHE A 98 -4.42 -0.65 -4.35
CA PHE A 98 -3.37 -1.07 -5.28
C PHE A 98 -2.02 -1.26 -4.59
N GLU A 99 -2.00 -1.78 -3.38
CA GLU A 99 -0.78 -1.94 -2.60
C GLU A 99 -0.42 -3.43 -2.45
N PRO A 100 0.69 -3.91 -3.04
CA PRO A 100 0.99 -5.33 -3.11
C PRO A 100 1.46 -5.94 -1.78
N LEU A 101 2.15 -5.21 -0.91
CA LEU A 101 2.66 -5.78 0.34
C LEU A 101 1.54 -6.25 1.25
N SER A 102 0.53 -5.39 1.48
CA SER A 102 -0.60 -5.74 2.32
C SER A 102 -1.46 -6.84 1.69
N ALA A 103 -1.62 -6.81 0.36
CA ALA A 103 -2.37 -7.83 -0.36
C ALA A 103 -1.73 -9.21 -0.18
N TRP A 104 -0.41 -9.32 -0.35
CA TRP A 104 0.31 -10.57 -0.15
C TRP A 104 0.35 -10.99 1.31
N ALA A 105 0.51 -10.03 2.24
CA ALA A 105 0.49 -10.33 3.67
C ALA A 105 -0.85 -10.92 4.09
N CYS A 106 -1.96 -10.35 3.61
CA CYS A 106 -3.30 -10.87 3.86
C CYS A 106 -3.48 -12.26 3.27
N LYS A 107 -2.97 -12.51 2.06
CA LYS A 107 -3.06 -13.81 1.41
C LYS A 107 -2.27 -14.87 2.17
N ILE A 108 -1.05 -14.56 2.58
CA ILE A 108 -0.18 -15.49 3.31
C ILE A 108 -0.78 -15.82 4.67
N LYS A 109 -1.31 -14.84 5.37
CA LYS A 109 -1.89 -14.99 6.71
C LYS A 109 -3.37 -15.38 6.70
N ASN A 110 -3.95 -15.54 5.51
CA ASN A 110 -5.35 -15.90 5.30
C ASN A 110 -6.33 -14.91 5.96
N ILE A 111 -6.09 -13.64 5.77
CA ILE A 111 -6.91 -12.55 6.31
C ILE A 111 -7.59 -11.83 5.15
N PRO A 112 -8.92 -11.62 5.21
CA PRO A 112 -9.62 -10.90 4.15
C PRO A 112 -9.24 -9.42 4.13
N CYS A 113 -9.15 -8.85 2.91
CA CYS A 113 -8.99 -7.42 2.74
C CYS A 113 -9.92 -6.90 1.64
N ILE A 114 -10.24 -5.61 1.73
CA ILE A 114 -11.10 -4.93 0.77
C ILE A 114 -10.22 -4.17 -0.21
N SER A 115 -10.40 -4.41 -1.49
CA SER A 115 -9.72 -3.64 -2.55
C SER A 115 -10.58 -2.46 -2.99
N VAL A 116 -9.92 -1.36 -3.17
CA VAL A 116 -10.56 -0.13 -3.64
C VAL A 116 -10.27 0.10 -5.11
#